data_741f8fd64b218bfc2f7520bf46c8c987
#
_entry.id   741f8fd64b218bfc2f7520bf46c8c987
#
_cell.length_a   1.000
_cell.length_b   1.000
_cell.length_c   1.000
_cell.angle_alpha   90.00
_cell.angle_beta   90.00
_cell.angle_gamma   90.00
#
_symmetry.space_group_name_H-M   'P 1'
#
loop_
_entity.id
_entity.type
_entity.pdbx_description
1 polymer ?
#
loop_
_entity_poly.entity_id
_entity_poly.type
_entity_poly.pdbx_seq_one_letter_code
_entity_poly.pdbx_strand_id
1 'polypeptide(L)'
;MKKRLIAITSYSLFWLAFFFLARLFFILMQYHSSFQNSIGDLLGTFWHGAKLDISTIGYYLIIPLLLVIPGVYFNGNWFRIFMRWYTFFLIVFSSIIIVSDANLYSYWGFRMDFTPMLYLKTPEEAMASVSTLKIILFLFTIALIASLSFYTYKRLIDRLFNEFNRIRHIVPGILFFVFLCCSLILPIRGGFGVAPINAGAVYFSDKMFLNHTAINAVWNVGYSGFGQRPVKNPYEFGDLSVATGIVDSLTVKKGITEKVLNTSKPDIMIIVLESFSGYLIGQLGGDSLVTPNINRYAKEGILFSEFYASGTRTDKAIPAILDGYPAQPAQSIIKEPKKSQSLPSLVKILIENGYYSSFWYGGEINFANFNSFVIGSGFHDIITKRNFDPVNYNSKWGVHDHILFQTLKDSMKSIKEPFIKVVLTLSSHEPFDVPMEPVFKGSDDMTKYKNSIYYTDKTLGSFLDWAKGTDWWKNALIIMVADHCARIYSDMPNYKQNVFKIPMLWVGGALSKTGLRVRKLGSQVDIPTTVLDQLGIKGSFPFGKDLFSDQSKSFAFYTYNEGFGFITDSSAVSLDLKSKTLVLSEGKDPASAEKKGKAYLQVLFNDYLKR
;
A
#
# COMPACT_ATOMS: atom_id res chain seq x y z
N MET A 1 -20.37 45.02 -10.33
CA MET A 1 -19.51 44.39 -9.29
C MET A 1 -20.31 43.55 -8.31
N LYS A 2 -21.31 44.11 -7.59
CA LYS A 2 -22.08 43.40 -6.53
C LYS A 2 -22.65 42.04 -7.02
N LYS A 3 -23.32 41.97 -8.19
CA LYS A 3 -23.88 40.73 -8.72
C LYS A 3 -22.83 39.64 -9.00
N ARG A 4 -21.65 40.03 -9.50
CA ARG A 4 -20.53 39.10 -9.75
C ARG A 4 -19.97 38.54 -8.44
N LEU A 5 -19.83 39.41 -7.42
CA LEU A 5 -19.37 38.99 -6.11
C LEU A 5 -20.35 38.00 -5.49
N ILE A 6 -21.66 38.31 -5.54
CA ILE A 6 -22.70 37.39 -5.06
C ILE A 6 -22.63 36.04 -5.78
N ALA A 7 -22.47 36.02 -7.11
CA ALA A 7 -22.36 34.78 -7.86
C ALA A 7 -21.13 33.96 -7.45
N ILE A 8 -19.96 34.58 -7.29
CA ILE A 8 -18.72 33.90 -6.86
C ILE A 8 -18.87 33.36 -5.44
N THR A 9 -19.42 34.18 -4.50
CA THR A 9 -19.66 33.73 -3.13
C THR A 9 -20.65 32.57 -3.07
N SER A 10 -21.76 32.66 -3.81
CA SER A 10 -22.76 31.58 -3.88
C SER A 10 -22.16 30.31 -4.48
N TYR A 11 -21.29 30.44 -5.47
CA TYR A 11 -20.56 29.32 -6.04
C TYR A 11 -19.59 28.67 -5.05
N SER A 12 -18.90 29.47 -4.26
CA SER A 12 -18.03 28.98 -3.18
C SER A 12 -18.82 28.24 -2.10
N LEU A 13 -19.98 28.78 -1.70
CA LEU A 13 -20.87 28.13 -0.73
C LEU A 13 -21.47 26.82 -1.27
N PHE A 14 -21.78 26.77 -2.58
CA PHE A 14 -22.20 25.52 -3.22
C PHE A 14 -21.13 24.42 -3.07
N TRP A 15 -19.87 24.74 -3.35
CA TRP A 15 -18.78 23.77 -3.21
C TRP A 15 -18.51 23.41 -1.74
N LEU A 16 -18.65 24.35 -0.82
CA LEU A 16 -18.55 24.06 0.61
C LEU A 16 -19.62 23.06 1.05
N ALA A 17 -20.87 23.28 0.64
CA ALA A 17 -21.97 22.35 0.90
C ALA A 17 -21.73 20.98 0.24
N PHE A 18 -21.21 20.95 -0.98
CA PHE A 18 -20.83 19.72 -1.68
C PHE A 18 -19.80 18.90 -0.88
N PHE A 19 -18.74 19.51 -0.40
CA PHE A 19 -17.72 18.81 0.39
C PHE A 19 -18.21 18.40 1.78
N PHE A 20 -19.10 19.16 2.38
CA PHE A 20 -19.79 18.76 3.62
C PHE A 20 -20.63 17.49 3.39
N LEU A 21 -21.43 17.45 2.33
CA LEU A 21 -22.19 16.26 1.96
C LEU A 21 -21.29 15.08 1.59
N ALA A 22 -20.17 15.32 0.93
CA ALA A 22 -19.17 14.29 0.65
C ALA A 22 -18.59 13.68 1.93
N ARG A 23 -18.30 14.50 2.95
CA ARG A 23 -17.84 14.01 4.25
C ARG A 23 -18.93 13.22 4.98
N LEU A 24 -20.17 13.71 4.94
CA LEU A 24 -21.31 12.97 5.48
C LEU A 24 -21.47 11.60 4.78
N PHE A 25 -21.36 11.58 3.44
CA PHE A 25 -21.37 10.34 2.67
C PHE A 25 -20.27 9.37 3.12
N PHE A 26 -19.05 9.87 3.32
CA PHE A 26 -17.94 9.06 3.84
C PHE A 26 -18.25 8.48 5.23
N ILE A 27 -18.77 9.29 6.16
CA ILE A 27 -19.18 8.85 7.51
C ILE A 27 -20.23 7.74 7.42
N LEU A 28 -21.21 7.88 6.54
CA LEU A 28 -22.27 6.89 6.35
C LEU A 28 -21.73 5.59 5.72
N MET A 29 -20.83 5.68 4.76
CA MET A 29 -20.19 4.51 4.16
C MET A 29 -19.30 3.74 5.15
N GLN A 30 -18.70 4.45 6.11
CA GLN A 30 -17.87 3.88 7.17
C GLN A 30 -18.63 3.78 8.51
N TYR A 31 -19.89 3.35 8.47
CA TYR A 31 -20.80 3.39 9.62
C TYR A 31 -20.24 2.64 10.84
N HIS A 32 -19.61 1.48 10.67
CA HIS A 32 -19.00 0.71 11.77
C HIS A 32 -17.99 1.53 12.57
N SER A 33 -17.03 2.16 11.88
CA SER A 33 -16.04 3.03 12.53
C SER A 33 -16.67 4.32 13.06
N SER A 34 -17.73 4.81 12.42
CA SER A 34 -18.42 6.03 12.82
C SER A 34 -19.17 5.85 14.12
N PHE A 35 -19.88 4.74 14.32
CA PHE A 35 -20.63 4.45 15.55
C PHE A 35 -19.74 4.26 16.79
N GLN A 36 -18.45 4.03 16.62
CA GLN A 36 -17.49 3.95 17.73
C GLN A 36 -17.08 5.34 18.27
N ASN A 37 -17.59 6.42 17.66
CA ASN A 37 -17.21 7.78 18.00
C ASN A 37 -18.43 8.59 18.45
N SER A 38 -18.21 9.57 19.33
CA SER A 38 -19.26 10.48 19.75
C SER A 38 -19.73 11.39 18.61
N ILE A 39 -20.97 11.87 18.68
CA ILE A 39 -21.48 12.86 17.71
C ILE A 39 -20.62 14.12 17.72
N GLY A 40 -20.13 14.56 18.90
CA GLY A 40 -19.23 15.70 19.01
C GLY A 40 -17.90 15.51 18.26
N ASP A 41 -17.31 14.32 18.35
CA ASP A 41 -16.11 13.96 17.61
C ASP A 41 -16.35 13.99 16.09
N LEU A 42 -17.49 13.44 15.64
CA LEU A 42 -17.86 13.46 14.22
C LEU A 42 -18.13 14.89 13.71
N LEU A 43 -18.79 15.74 14.49
CA LEU A 43 -18.95 17.16 14.14
C LEU A 43 -17.61 17.89 14.08
N GLY A 44 -16.66 17.53 14.93
CA GLY A 44 -15.28 18.03 14.88
C GLY A 44 -14.62 17.80 13.51
N THR A 45 -14.93 16.70 12.82
CA THR A 45 -14.39 16.42 11.49
C THR A 45 -14.81 17.44 10.44
N PHE A 46 -16.03 17.98 10.54
CA PHE A 46 -16.51 19.04 9.64
C PHE A 46 -15.80 20.37 9.91
N TRP A 47 -15.67 20.73 11.17
CA TRP A 47 -15.00 21.97 11.55
C TRP A 47 -13.54 21.99 11.14
N HIS A 48 -12.78 20.97 11.52
CA HIS A 48 -11.36 20.88 11.18
C HIS A 48 -11.13 20.65 9.68
N GLY A 49 -11.97 19.81 9.04
CA GLY A 49 -11.89 19.51 7.63
C GLY A 49 -12.22 20.67 6.69
N ALA A 50 -13.00 21.66 7.15
CA ALA A 50 -13.33 22.84 6.37
C ALA A 50 -12.09 23.60 5.84
N LYS A 51 -10.94 23.50 6.50
CA LYS A 51 -9.67 24.09 6.03
C LYS A 51 -9.24 23.54 4.67
N LEU A 52 -9.31 22.21 4.48
CA LEU A 52 -8.98 21.57 3.21
C LEU A 52 -10.09 21.76 2.17
N ASP A 53 -11.35 21.82 2.60
CA ASP A 53 -12.48 22.13 1.71
C ASP A 53 -12.30 23.53 1.11
N ILE A 54 -12.00 24.54 1.93
CA ILE A 54 -11.73 25.93 1.50
C ILE A 54 -10.50 25.99 0.58
N SER A 55 -9.46 25.23 0.86
CA SER A 55 -8.29 25.13 -0.01
C SER A 55 -8.65 24.57 -1.37
N THR A 56 -9.47 23.50 -1.44
CA THR A 56 -9.95 22.92 -2.70
C THR A 56 -10.80 23.90 -3.48
N ILE A 57 -11.71 24.63 -2.80
CA ILE A 57 -12.52 25.68 -3.41
C ILE A 57 -11.62 26.78 -4.00
N GLY A 58 -10.54 27.14 -3.31
CA GLY A 58 -9.55 28.08 -3.84
C GLY A 58 -9.00 27.66 -5.20
N TYR A 59 -8.62 26.38 -5.37
CA TYR A 59 -8.18 25.85 -6.67
C TYR A 59 -9.30 25.90 -7.71
N TYR A 60 -10.54 25.57 -7.34
CA TYR A 60 -11.69 25.60 -8.25
C TYR A 60 -12.08 27.00 -8.70
N LEU A 61 -11.71 28.03 -7.95
CA LEU A 61 -11.99 29.43 -8.27
C LEU A 61 -10.93 30.08 -9.17
N ILE A 62 -9.75 29.50 -9.35
CA ILE A 62 -8.67 30.10 -10.15
C ILE A 62 -9.18 30.42 -11.57
N ILE A 63 -9.67 29.41 -12.29
CA ILE A 63 -10.11 29.59 -13.68
C ILE A 63 -11.32 30.53 -13.79
N PRO A 64 -12.39 30.36 -12.99
CA PRO A 64 -13.50 31.31 -12.97
C PRO A 64 -13.08 32.77 -12.75
N LEU A 65 -12.22 33.03 -11.76
CA LEU A 65 -11.79 34.41 -11.48
C LEU A 65 -10.91 35.00 -12.58
N LEU A 66 -10.03 34.18 -13.17
CA LEU A 66 -9.23 34.60 -14.33
C LEU A 66 -10.13 34.98 -15.52
N LEU A 67 -11.20 34.22 -15.76
CA LEU A 67 -12.13 34.50 -16.85
C LEU A 67 -13.11 35.64 -16.57
N VAL A 68 -13.37 35.96 -15.30
CA VAL A 68 -14.15 37.16 -14.94
C VAL A 68 -13.42 38.45 -15.32
N ILE A 69 -12.08 38.47 -15.36
CA ILE A 69 -11.27 39.64 -15.71
C ILE A 69 -11.59 40.12 -17.15
N PRO A 70 -11.41 39.34 -18.22
CA PRO A 70 -11.83 39.75 -19.56
C PRO A 70 -13.34 39.93 -19.66
N GLY A 71 -14.13 39.17 -18.90
CA GLY A 71 -15.58 39.29 -18.83
C GLY A 71 -16.08 40.66 -18.31
N VAL A 72 -15.18 41.55 -17.81
CA VAL A 72 -15.53 42.93 -17.48
C VAL A 72 -16.00 43.68 -18.73
N TYR A 73 -15.48 43.33 -19.89
CA TYR A 73 -15.82 43.95 -21.19
C TYR A 73 -17.05 43.34 -21.86
N PHE A 74 -17.40 42.08 -21.58
CA PHE A 74 -18.37 41.30 -22.32
C PHE A 74 -19.66 41.02 -21.53
N ASN A 75 -20.78 40.86 -22.22
CA ASN A 75 -22.03 40.39 -21.64
C ASN A 75 -22.06 38.88 -21.46
N GLY A 76 -22.71 38.39 -20.41
CA GLY A 76 -22.43 37.15 -19.69
C GLY A 76 -22.83 35.79 -20.26
N ASN A 77 -23.46 35.66 -21.47
CA ASN A 77 -23.94 34.32 -21.89
C ASN A 77 -22.81 33.29 -22.10
N TRP A 78 -21.69 33.68 -22.67
CA TRP A 78 -20.55 32.78 -22.88
C TRP A 78 -19.96 32.32 -21.55
N PHE A 79 -19.85 33.24 -20.57
CA PHE A 79 -19.31 32.94 -19.25
C PHE A 79 -20.19 31.94 -18.48
N ARG A 80 -21.53 32.11 -18.56
CA ARG A 80 -22.47 31.16 -18.00
C ARG A 80 -22.36 29.78 -18.64
N ILE A 81 -22.27 29.69 -19.96
CA ILE A 81 -22.09 28.42 -20.67
C ILE A 81 -20.78 27.76 -20.25
N PHE A 82 -19.69 28.52 -20.18
CA PHE A 82 -18.41 28.04 -19.69
C PHE A 82 -18.54 27.50 -18.25
N MET A 83 -19.09 28.30 -17.32
CA MET A 83 -19.26 27.92 -15.92
C MET A 83 -20.11 26.66 -15.75
N ARG A 84 -21.10 26.46 -16.63
CA ARG A 84 -21.95 25.27 -16.62
C ARG A 84 -21.14 24.01 -16.95
N TRP A 85 -20.34 24.03 -18.01
CA TRP A 85 -19.53 22.90 -18.40
C TRP A 85 -18.36 22.68 -17.44
N TYR A 86 -17.68 23.74 -17.03
CA TYR A 86 -16.61 23.69 -16.04
C TYR A 86 -17.09 23.03 -14.74
N THR A 87 -18.23 23.48 -14.22
CA THR A 87 -18.80 22.93 -13.00
C THR A 87 -19.26 21.48 -13.20
N PHE A 88 -19.83 21.15 -14.35
CA PHE A 88 -20.18 19.76 -14.67
C PHE A 88 -18.97 18.83 -14.59
N PHE A 89 -17.88 19.19 -15.25
CA PHE A 89 -16.65 18.39 -15.21
C PHE A 89 -16.06 18.29 -13.80
N LEU A 90 -16.04 19.38 -13.04
CA LEU A 90 -15.57 19.35 -11.66
C LEU A 90 -16.45 18.47 -10.76
N ILE A 91 -17.78 18.52 -10.91
CA ILE A 91 -18.71 17.67 -10.15
C ILE A 91 -18.46 16.20 -10.48
N VAL A 92 -18.39 15.82 -11.75
CA VAL A 92 -18.13 14.44 -12.18
C VAL A 92 -16.78 13.97 -11.64
N PHE A 93 -15.72 14.74 -11.85
CA PHE A 93 -14.38 14.44 -11.38
C PHE A 93 -14.33 14.26 -9.85
N SER A 94 -14.93 15.19 -9.10
CA SER A 94 -14.99 15.12 -7.64
C SER A 94 -15.82 13.92 -7.17
N SER A 95 -16.95 13.63 -7.84
CA SER A 95 -17.80 12.49 -7.47
C SER A 95 -17.07 11.15 -7.67
N ILE A 96 -16.31 11.01 -8.77
CA ILE A 96 -15.47 9.83 -8.99
C ILE A 96 -14.50 9.64 -7.83
N ILE A 97 -13.77 10.70 -7.45
CA ILE A 97 -12.79 10.63 -6.36
C ILE A 97 -13.47 10.30 -5.03
N ILE A 98 -14.57 10.97 -4.68
CA ILE A 98 -15.27 10.80 -3.40
C ILE A 98 -15.82 9.39 -3.25
N VAL A 99 -16.44 8.84 -4.29
CA VAL A 99 -17.00 7.48 -4.25
C VAL A 99 -15.88 6.44 -4.25
N SER A 100 -14.82 6.65 -5.03
CA SER A 100 -13.63 5.78 -5.01
C SER A 100 -12.97 5.76 -3.64
N ASP A 101 -12.75 6.93 -3.05
CA ASP A 101 -12.13 7.07 -1.73
C ASP A 101 -12.94 6.37 -0.63
N ALA A 102 -14.26 6.57 -0.61
CA ALA A 102 -15.12 5.93 0.38
C ALA A 102 -15.14 4.40 0.27
N ASN A 103 -15.08 3.85 -0.95
CA ASN A 103 -15.00 2.41 -1.16
C ASN A 103 -13.60 1.86 -0.83
N LEU A 104 -12.54 2.53 -1.28
CA LEU A 104 -11.17 2.07 -1.06
C LEU A 104 -10.74 2.18 0.42
N TYR A 105 -11.32 3.10 1.18
CA TYR A 105 -10.99 3.29 2.59
C TYR A 105 -11.21 2.03 3.43
N SER A 106 -12.28 1.28 3.17
CA SER A 106 -12.59 0.03 3.88
C SER A 106 -11.49 -1.03 3.70
N TYR A 107 -10.79 -0.99 2.57
CA TYR A 107 -9.70 -1.92 2.26
C TYR A 107 -8.32 -1.37 2.65
N TRP A 108 -8.12 -0.06 2.50
CA TRP A 108 -6.81 0.56 2.66
C TRP A 108 -6.56 1.12 4.05
N GLY A 109 -7.62 1.49 4.77
CA GLY A 109 -7.55 2.12 6.08
C GLY A 109 -6.94 3.54 6.08
N PHE A 110 -6.87 4.19 4.90
CA PHE A 110 -6.42 5.58 4.73
C PHE A 110 -7.12 6.23 3.54
N ARG A 111 -7.09 7.57 3.47
CA ARG A 111 -7.73 8.34 2.39
C ARG A 111 -6.98 8.15 1.07
N MET A 112 -7.73 8.06 -0.01
CA MET A 112 -7.21 7.88 -1.35
C MET A 112 -6.19 8.98 -1.71
N ASP A 113 -5.01 8.57 -2.15
CA ASP A 113 -3.97 9.39 -2.76
C ASP A 113 -4.00 9.27 -4.30
N PHE A 114 -2.97 9.74 -4.96
CA PHE A 114 -2.86 9.66 -6.43
C PHE A 114 -2.58 8.23 -6.94
N THR A 115 -2.26 7.28 -6.07
CA THR A 115 -1.88 5.90 -6.45
C THR A 115 -2.89 5.22 -7.38
N PRO A 116 -4.24 5.30 -7.18
CA PRO A 116 -5.19 4.69 -8.10
C PRO A 116 -5.13 5.21 -9.53
N MET A 117 -4.71 6.47 -9.71
CA MET A 117 -4.56 7.04 -11.06
C MET A 117 -3.44 6.36 -11.86
N LEU A 118 -2.46 5.76 -11.18
CA LEU A 118 -1.41 4.97 -11.83
C LEU A 118 -1.95 3.64 -12.35
N TYR A 119 -3.00 3.10 -11.73
CA TYR A 119 -3.64 1.83 -12.14
C TYR A 119 -4.63 2.00 -13.30
N LEU A 120 -4.98 3.24 -13.68
CA LEU A 120 -5.76 3.49 -14.91
C LEU A 120 -5.01 3.07 -16.19
N LYS A 121 -3.71 2.80 -16.10
CA LYS A 121 -2.93 2.22 -17.22
C LYS A 121 -3.23 0.74 -17.46
N THR A 122 -3.76 0.05 -16.47
CA THR A 122 -4.14 -1.37 -16.52
C THR A 122 -5.55 -1.55 -15.95
N PRO A 123 -6.60 -1.03 -16.64
CA PRO A 123 -7.96 -1.01 -16.12
C PRO A 123 -8.56 -2.41 -15.93
N GLU A 124 -8.14 -3.37 -16.73
CA GLU A 124 -8.62 -4.76 -16.65
C GLU A 124 -8.27 -5.39 -15.30
N GLU A 125 -7.06 -5.19 -14.82
CA GLU A 125 -6.64 -5.73 -13.53
C GLU A 125 -7.26 -4.96 -12.35
N ALA A 126 -7.43 -3.65 -12.47
CA ALA A 126 -8.11 -2.86 -11.46
C ALA A 126 -9.58 -3.31 -11.28
N MET A 127 -10.24 -3.73 -12.36
CA MET A 127 -11.61 -4.25 -12.35
C MET A 127 -11.70 -5.74 -11.96
N ALA A 128 -10.64 -6.51 -12.15
CA ALA A 128 -10.62 -7.94 -11.90
C ALA A 128 -10.92 -8.31 -10.43
N SER A 129 -10.56 -7.42 -9.49
CA SER A 129 -10.77 -7.62 -8.04
C SER A 129 -12.19 -7.33 -7.56
N VAL A 130 -13.08 -6.80 -8.43
CA VAL A 130 -14.39 -6.29 -8.01
C VAL A 130 -15.52 -7.03 -8.71
N SER A 131 -16.58 -7.39 -7.97
CA SER A 131 -17.76 -8.04 -8.58
C SER A 131 -18.54 -7.05 -9.45
N THR A 132 -19.17 -7.57 -10.51
CA THR A 132 -19.97 -6.75 -11.46
C THR A 132 -21.05 -5.93 -10.76
N LEU A 133 -21.71 -6.47 -9.74
CA LEU A 133 -22.71 -5.75 -8.97
C LEU A 133 -22.10 -4.55 -8.22
N LYS A 134 -20.93 -4.71 -7.61
CA LYS A 134 -20.21 -3.61 -6.94
C LYS A 134 -19.83 -2.51 -7.95
N ILE A 135 -19.42 -2.88 -9.17
CA ILE A 135 -19.13 -1.91 -10.25
C ILE A 135 -20.39 -1.13 -10.64
N ILE A 136 -21.51 -1.82 -10.84
CA ILE A 136 -22.78 -1.16 -11.19
C ILE A 136 -23.22 -0.19 -10.08
N LEU A 137 -23.18 -0.62 -8.81
CA LEU A 137 -23.51 0.23 -7.66
C LEU A 137 -22.56 1.42 -7.54
N PHE A 138 -21.27 1.23 -7.79
CA PHE A 138 -20.25 2.27 -7.81
C PHE A 138 -20.57 3.34 -8.88
N LEU A 139 -20.79 2.93 -10.12
CA LEU A 139 -21.12 3.82 -11.22
C LEU A 139 -22.48 4.52 -10.99
N PHE A 140 -23.47 3.80 -10.47
CA PHE A 140 -24.77 4.37 -10.10
C PHE A 140 -24.63 5.46 -9.03
N THR A 141 -23.82 5.20 -8.00
CA THR A 141 -23.58 6.17 -6.92
C THR A 141 -22.90 7.43 -7.44
N ILE A 142 -21.90 7.29 -8.32
CA ILE A 142 -21.25 8.43 -8.99
C ILE A 142 -22.28 9.22 -9.80
N ALA A 143 -23.07 8.55 -10.63
CA ALA A 143 -24.08 9.18 -11.46
C ALA A 143 -25.13 9.91 -10.64
N LEU A 144 -25.58 9.32 -9.53
CA LEU A 144 -26.55 9.90 -8.61
C LEU A 144 -26.01 11.18 -7.96
N ILE A 145 -24.81 11.11 -7.34
CA ILE A 145 -24.17 12.28 -6.70
C ILE A 145 -23.94 13.39 -7.72
N ALA A 146 -23.39 13.04 -8.88
CA ALA A 146 -23.12 14.02 -9.94
C ALA A 146 -24.41 14.67 -10.47
N SER A 147 -25.46 13.88 -10.72
CA SER A 147 -26.74 14.39 -11.23
C SER A 147 -27.44 15.29 -10.23
N LEU A 148 -27.52 14.90 -8.96
CA LEU A 148 -28.15 15.70 -7.89
C LEU A 148 -27.38 17.02 -7.69
N SER A 149 -26.05 16.96 -7.65
CA SER A 149 -25.21 18.14 -7.46
C SER A 149 -25.30 19.08 -8.66
N PHE A 150 -25.31 18.54 -9.88
CA PHE A 150 -25.44 19.37 -11.09
C PHE A 150 -26.86 19.97 -11.22
N TYR A 151 -27.90 19.22 -10.85
CA TYR A 151 -29.26 19.75 -10.77
C TYR A 151 -29.35 20.92 -9.78
N THR A 152 -28.77 20.75 -8.58
CA THR A 152 -28.71 21.81 -7.55
C THR A 152 -27.95 23.03 -8.04
N TYR A 153 -26.79 22.84 -8.67
CA TYR A 153 -26.04 23.92 -9.32
C TYR A 153 -26.88 24.67 -10.34
N LYS A 154 -27.53 23.95 -11.28
CA LYS A 154 -28.39 24.56 -12.31
C LYS A 154 -29.56 25.35 -11.70
N ARG A 155 -30.14 24.86 -10.63
CA ARG A 155 -31.32 25.46 -10.00
C ARG A 155 -30.96 26.71 -9.19
N LEU A 156 -29.86 26.69 -8.45
CA LEU A 156 -29.52 27.72 -7.48
C LEU A 156 -28.46 28.70 -7.97
N ILE A 157 -27.47 28.26 -8.75
CA ILE A 157 -26.25 29.03 -9.03
C ILE A 157 -26.17 29.49 -10.49
N ASP A 158 -26.46 28.61 -11.46
CA ASP A 158 -26.26 28.86 -12.89
C ASP A 158 -26.88 30.20 -13.37
N ARG A 159 -28.06 30.55 -12.85
CA ARG A 159 -28.74 31.79 -13.22
C ARG A 159 -28.02 33.06 -12.77
N LEU A 160 -27.25 32.99 -11.68
CA LEU A 160 -26.51 34.15 -11.18
C LEU A 160 -25.43 34.63 -12.16
N PHE A 161 -24.91 33.73 -12.97
CA PHE A 161 -23.91 34.05 -14.01
C PHE A 161 -24.52 34.71 -15.25
N ASN A 162 -25.83 34.64 -15.43
CA ASN A 162 -26.51 35.28 -16.56
C ASN A 162 -26.59 36.80 -16.43
N GLU A 163 -26.47 37.31 -15.22
CA GLU A 163 -26.61 38.74 -14.90
C GLU A 163 -25.27 39.50 -14.97
N PHE A 164 -24.28 38.94 -15.66
CA PHE A 164 -22.95 39.57 -15.81
C PHE A 164 -22.97 40.60 -16.94
N ASN A 165 -23.41 41.80 -16.63
CA ASN A 165 -23.38 42.94 -17.54
C ASN A 165 -22.01 43.61 -17.56
N ARG A 166 -21.67 44.35 -18.64
CA ARG A 166 -20.47 45.16 -18.72
C ARG A 166 -20.32 46.07 -17.51
N ILE A 167 -19.12 46.15 -16.95
CA ILE A 167 -18.83 47.00 -15.77
C ILE A 167 -18.58 48.42 -16.27
N ARG A 168 -19.25 49.42 -15.66
CA ARG A 168 -19.12 50.84 -16.05
C ARG A 168 -17.70 51.36 -15.81
N HIS A 169 -17.08 50.97 -14.67
CA HIS A 169 -15.70 51.35 -14.30
C HIS A 169 -14.76 50.15 -14.57
N ILE A 170 -14.24 50.10 -15.79
CA ILE A 170 -13.48 48.93 -16.29
C ILE A 170 -12.19 48.73 -15.50
N VAL A 171 -11.35 49.77 -15.40
CA VAL A 171 -10.03 49.68 -14.71
C VAL A 171 -10.17 49.24 -13.24
N PRO A 172 -10.99 49.95 -12.40
CA PRO A 172 -11.22 49.49 -11.02
C PRO A 172 -11.82 48.07 -10.97
N GLY A 173 -12.65 47.68 -11.92
CA GLY A 173 -13.20 46.33 -12.03
C GLY A 173 -12.13 45.28 -12.27
N ILE A 174 -11.21 45.51 -13.19
CA ILE A 174 -10.09 44.62 -13.48
C ILE A 174 -9.18 44.51 -12.26
N LEU A 175 -8.76 45.63 -11.67
CA LEU A 175 -7.89 45.63 -10.49
C LEU A 175 -8.51 44.86 -9.31
N PHE A 176 -9.81 45.03 -9.10
CA PHE A 176 -10.54 44.29 -8.07
C PHE A 176 -10.54 42.78 -8.29
N PHE A 177 -10.81 42.31 -9.53
CA PHE A 177 -10.83 40.87 -9.81
C PHE A 177 -9.42 40.27 -9.86
N VAL A 178 -8.42 41.02 -10.31
CA VAL A 178 -7.00 40.62 -10.19
C VAL A 178 -6.63 40.45 -8.72
N PHE A 179 -6.99 41.43 -7.86
CA PHE A 179 -6.78 41.33 -6.41
C PHE A 179 -7.47 40.10 -5.82
N LEU A 180 -8.73 39.82 -6.18
CA LEU A 180 -9.43 38.62 -5.73
C LEU A 180 -8.73 37.33 -6.22
N CYS A 181 -8.27 37.29 -7.46
CA CYS A 181 -7.53 36.14 -7.98
C CYS A 181 -6.22 35.90 -7.22
N CYS A 182 -5.45 36.96 -6.99
CA CYS A 182 -4.23 36.89 -6.19
C CYS A 182 -4.50 36.47 -4.73
N SER A 183 -5.62 36.93 -4.16
CA SER A 183 -5.99 36.60 -2.76
C SER A 183 -6.31 35.11 -2.57
N LEU A 184 -6.60 34.34 -3.66
CA LEU A 184 -6.80 32.89 -3.59
C LEU A 184 -5.56 32.14 -3.07
N ILE A 185 -4.39 32.73 -3.12
CA ILE A 185 -3.19 32.13 -2.54
C ILE A 185 -3.37 31.83 -1.05
N LEU A 186 -4.15 32.64 -0.33
CA LEU A 186 -4.37 32.48 1.10
C LEU A 186 -5.18 31.20 1.42
N PRO A 187 -6.39 30.98 0.86
CA PRO A 187 -7.13 29.75 1.10
C PRO A 187 -6.40 28.52 0.51
N ILE A 188 -5.77 28.63 -0.66
CA ILE A 188 -5.01 27.53 -1.27
C ILE A 188 -3.86 27.10 -0.36
N ARG A 189 -3.11 28.06 0.17
CA ARG A 189 -1.98 27.80 1.07
C ARG A 189 -2.40 27.43 2.48
N GLY A 190 -3.64 27.72 2.89
CA GLY A 190 -4.13 27.50 4.26
C GLY A 190 -3.83 28.61 5.24
N GLY A 191 -3.53 29.84 4.74
CA GLY A 191 -3.29 31.03 5.57
C GLY A 191 -1.88 31.62 5.43
N PHE A 192 -1.46 32.41 6.43
CA PHE A 192 -0.19 33.14 6.46
C PHE A 192 0.96 32.35 7.12
N GLY A 193 0.75 31.10 7.52
CA GLY A 193 1.76 30.28 8.18
C GLY A 193 3.02 30.05 7.33
N VAL A 194 4.13 29.66 7.96
CA VAL A 194 5.41 29.40 7.28
C VAL A 194 5.29 28.23 6.29
N ALA A 195 4.58 27.15 6.66
CA ALA A 195 4.38 25.99 5.83
C ALA A 195 3.05 26.03 5.08
N PRO A 196 2.99 25.54 3.82
CA PRO A 196 1.73 25.28 3.13
C PRO A 196 0.88 24.25 3.89
N ILE A 197 -0.45 24.34 3.69
CA ILE A 197 -1.37 23.38 4.28
C ILE A 197 -1.07 21.95 3.77
N ASN A 198 -1.14 21.00 4.69
CA ASN A 198 -1.00 19.56 4.41
C ASN A 198 -2.13 18.78 5.12
N ALA A 199 -2.21 17.48 4.88
CA ALA A 199 -3.27 16.66 5.48
C ALA A 199 -3.23 16.67 7.02
N GLY A 200 -2.06 16.79 7.65
CA GLY A 200 -1.92 16.89 9.11
C GLY A 200 -2.54 18.14 9.72
N ALA A 201 -2.75 19.22 8.92
CA ALA A 201 -3.35 20.48 9.41
C ALA A 201 -4.83 20.33 9.85
N VAL A 202 -5.48 19.22 9.51
CA VAL A 202 -6.86 18.90 9.91
C VAL A 202 -6.93 17.82 10.97
N TYR A 203 -5.78 17.30 11.44
CA TYR A 203 -5.73 16.31 12.52
C TYR A 203 -6.03 16.98 13.87
N PHE A 204 -6.93 16.41 14.64
CA PHE A 204 -7.43 17.00 15.89
C PHE A 204 -7.73 15.97 16.98
N SER A 205 -7.60 14.67 16.68
CA SER A 205 -7.97 13.57 17.56
C SER A 205 -6.84 12.54 17.64
N ASP A 206 -6.76 11.80 18.73
CA ASP A 206 -5.96 10.57 18.89
C ASP A 206 -6.52 9.40 18.05
N LYS A 207 -7.79 9.48 17.65
CA LYS A 207 -8.45 8.48 16.83
C LYS A 207 -8.21 8.76 15.34
N MET A 208 -7.43 7.92 14.68
CA MET A 208 -7.06 8.09 13.26
C MET A 208 -8.27 8.20 12.33
N PHE A 209 -9.35 7.46 12.61
CA PHE A 209 -10.57 7.53 11.81
C PHE A 209 -11.14 8.95 11.71
N LEU A 210 -11.15 9.70 12.82
CA LEU A 210 -11.64 11.07 12.86
C LEU A 210 -10.74 12.02 12.05
N ASN A 211 -9.42 11.83 12.16
CA ASN A 211 -8.44 12.60 11.39
C ASN A 211 -8.60 12.33 9.88
N HIS A 212 -8.73 11.06 9.50
CA HIS A 212 -8.99 10.68 8.12
C HIS A 212 -10.32 11.26 7.62
N THR A 213 -11.39 11.22 8.41
CA THR A 213 -12.69 11.77 8.04
C THR A 213 -12.63 13.29 7.79
N ALA A 214 -11.75 14.02 8.48
CA ALA A 214 -11.54 15.44 8.26
C ALA A 214 -10.82 15.77 6.95
N ILE A 215 -10.06 14.83 6.35
CA ILE A 215 -9.36 15.05 5.07
C ILE A 215 -10.37 15.16 3.92
N ASN A 216 -10.20 16.15 3.05
CA ASN A 216 -10.91 16.25 1.78
C ASN A 216 -10.24 15.32 0.75
N ALA A 217 -10.99 14.34 0.22
CA ALA A 217 -10.45 13.34 -0.72
C ALA A 217 -9.92 13.97 -2.02
N VAL A 218 -10.62 14.95 -2.57
CA VAL A 218 -10.22 15.63 -3.81
C VAL A 218 -8.92 16.40 -3.60
N TRP A 219 -8.83 17.12 -2.47
CA TRP A 219 -7.60 17.80 -2.09
C TRP A 219 -6.44 16.82 -1.94
N ASN A 220 -6.68 15.68 -1.27
CA ASN A 220 -5.64 14.68 -1.00
C ASN A 220 -5.09 14.05 -2.27
N VAL A 221 -5.96 13.72 -3.23
CA VAL A 221 -5.56 13.20 -4.56
C VAL A 221 -4.78 14.26 -5.33
N GLY A 222 -5.26 15.51 -5.37
CA GLY A 222 -4.56 16.61 -6.02
C GLY A 222 -3.19 16.87 -5.37
N TYR A 223 -3.13 16.99 -4.05
CA TYR A 223 -1.90 17.24 -3.31
C TYR A 223 -0.86 16.13 -3.52
N SER A 224 -1.27 14.86 -3.50
CA SER A 224 -0.37 13.73 -3.71
C SER A 224 0.06 13.58 -5.17
N GLY A 225 -0.76 14.00 -6.14
CA GLY A 225 -0.44 13.95 -7.57
C GLY A 225 0.50 15.07 -8.03
N PHE A 226 0.32 16.27 -7.48
CA PHE A 226 1.23 17.40 -7.67
C PHE A 226 2.34 17.45 -6.61
N GLY A 227 2.26 16.56 -5.62
CA GLY A 227 3.21 16.44 -4.53
C GLY A 227 4.62 16.26 -5.08
N GLN A 228 5.48 17.18 -4.73
CA GLN A 228 6.89 17.13 -5.04
C GLN A 228 7.44 15.79 -4.57
N ARG A 229 8.19 15.09 -5.41
CA ARG A 229 9.13 14.08 -4.93
C ARG A 229 9.96 14.77 -3.86
N PRO A 230 10.03 14.26 -2.64
CA PRO A 230 10.75 14.95 -1.59
C PRO A 230 12.21 15.10 -2.01
N VAL A 231 12.63 16.34 -2.17
CA VAL A 231 14.04 16.69 -2.45
C VAL A 231 14.87 16.53 -1.17
N LYS A 232 14.21 16.63 -0.01
CA LYS A 232 14.79 16.41 1.31
C LYS A 232 14.02 15.30 2.03
N ASN A 233 14.71 14.65 2.96
CA ASN A 233 14.07 13.64 3.79
C ASN A 233 12.96 14.27 4.65
N PRO A 234 11.69 13.88 4.47
CA PRO A 234 10.61 14.41 5.31
C PRO A 234 10.61 13.78 6.73
N TYR A 235 11.45 12.79 6.97
CA TYR A 235 11.55 12.01 8.20
C TYR A 235 12.89 12.30 8.92
N GLU A 236 13.24 13.58 9.04
CA GLU A 236 14.38 14.02 9.85
C GLU A 236 13.93 14.15 11.32
N PHE A 237 14.34 13.19 12.15
CA PHE A 237 14.02 13.15 13.58
C PHE A 237 15.19 13.55 14.48
N GLY A 238 16.39 13.71 13.91
CA GLY A 238 17.60 14.07 14.63
C GLY A 238 18.85 14.01 13.75
N ASP A 239 20.00 14.02 14.37
CA ASP A 239 21.28 13.92 13.67
C ASP A 239 21.40 12.58 12.92
N LEU A 240 21.77 12.67 11.64
CA LEU A 240 21.85 11.49 10.75
C LEU A 240 22.97 10.54 11.18
N SER A 241 24.07 11.02 11.72
CA SER A 241 25.19 10.17 12.16
C SER A 241 24.79 9.33 13.37
N VAL A 242 24.03 9.93 14.30
CA VAL A 242 23.44 9.23 15.45
C VAL A 242 22.43 8.19 14.98
N ALA A 243 21.55 8.55 14.06
CA ALA A 243 20.57 7.63 13.49
C ALA A 243 21.25 6.44 12.77
N THR A 244 22.30 6.71 12.00
CA THR A 244 23.11 5.67 11.32
C THR A 244 23.75 4.74 12.34
N GLY A 245 24.38 5.26 13.39
CA GLY A 245 24.97 4.45 14.45
C GLY A 245 23.95 3.54 15.16
N ILE A 246 22.71 4.01 15.34
CA ILE A 246 21.62 3.18 15.87
C ILE A 246 21.29 2.04 14.90
N VAL A 247 21.11 2.33 13.61
CA VAL A 247 20.78 1.31 12.59
C VAL A 247 21.91 0.30 12.47
N ASP A 248 23.17 0.74 12.43
CA ASP A 248 24.34 -0.15 12.39
C ASP A 248 24.39 -1.07 13.61
N SER A 249 24.01 -0.58 14.78
CA SER A 249 23.90 -1.40 16.00
C SER A 249 22.78 -2.43 15.95
N LEU A 250 21.71 -2.16 15.20
CA LEU A 250 20.57 -3.07 15.01
C LEU A 250 20.87 -4.15 13.96
N THR A 251 21.63 -3.80 12.92
CA THR A 251 21.95 -4.67 11.77
C THR A 251 23.38 -5.21 11.83
N VAL A 252 23.91 -5.40 13.03
CA VAL A 252 25.27 -5.93 13.24
C VAL A 252 25.45 -7.24 12.48
N LYS A 253 26.47 -7.26 11.62
CA LYS A 253 26.88 -8.44 10.83
C LYS A 253 28.02 -9.23 11.49
N LYS A 254 28.23 -9.05 12.79
CA LYS A 254 29.21 -9.77 13.58
C LYS A 254 28.49 -10.87 14.35
N GLY A 255 29.18 -11.98 14.56
CA GLY A 255 28.64 -13.10 15.32
C GLY A 255 28.81 -14.42 14.57
N ILE A 256 28.49 -15.48 15.28
CA ILE A 256 28.51 -16.84 14.73
C ILE A 256 27.09 -17.20 14.29
N THR A 257 26.95 -17.51 13.01
CA THR A 257 25.69 -18.02 12.43
C THR A 257 25.54 -19.49 12.77
N GLU A 258 24.46 -19.84 13.46
CA GLU A 258 24.07 -21.23 13.62
C GLU A 258 23.71 -21.82 12.25
N LYS A 259 24.49 -22.79 11.78
CA LYS A 259 24.25 -23.46 10.50
C LYS A 259 23.10 -24.46 10.65
N VAL A 260 22.11 -24.31 9.79
CA VAL A 260 20.93 -25.18 9.73
C VAL A 260 20.82 -25.91 8.38
N LEU A 261 21.79 -25.70 7.49
CA LEU A 261 21.91 -26.41 6.22
C LEU A 261 23.02 -27.45 6.29
N ASN A 262 22.83 -28.58 5.62
CA ASN A 262 23.84 -29.64 5.45
C ASN A 262 24.71 -29.43 4.21
N THR A 263 24.44 -28.39 3.42
CA THR A 263 25.15 -28.04 2.19
C THR A 263 25.34 -26.52 2.08
N SER A 264 26.42 -26.08 1.47
CA SER A 264 26.67 -24.67 1.16
C SER A 264 26.12 -24.24 -0.20
N LYS A 265 25.60 -25.19 -1.00
CA LYS A 265 25.09 -24.92 -2.35
C LYS A 265 23.75 -25.65 -2.58
N PRO A 266 22.69 -25.34 -1.79
CA PRO A 266 21.36 -25.92 -1.98
C PRO A 266 20.69 -25.39 -3.24
N ASP A 267 19.71 -26.13 -3.73
CA ASP A 267 18.72 -25.63 -4.67
C ASP A 267 17.68 -24.79 -3.93
N ILE A 268 17.53 -23.53 -4.29
CA ILE A 268 16.73 -22.57 -3.53
C ILE A 268 15.41 -22.31 -4.25
N MET A 269 14.30 -22.46 -3.53
CA MET A 269 12.99 -22.04 -4.00
C MET A 269 12.35 -21.11 -2.97
N ILE A 270 12.06 -19.87 -3.38
CA ILE A 270 11.33 -18.91 -2.54
C ILE A 270 9.89 -18.87 -3.04
N ILE A 271 8.95 -19.37 -2.25
CA ILE A 271 7.52 -19.32 -2.54
C ILE A 271 6.92 -18.17 -1.75
N VAL A 272 6.56 -17.11 -2.47
CA VAL A 272 5.90 -15.94 -1.91
C VAL A 272 4.39 -16.18 -1.92
N LEU A 273 3.80 -16.26 -0.74
CA LEU A 273 2.39 -16.56 -0.52
C LEU A 273 1.60 -15.25 -0.51
N GLU A 274 0.77 -15.05 -1.53
CA GLU A 274 -0.08 -13.87 -1.67
C GLU A 274 -1.04 -13.73 -0.49
N SER A 275 -0.95 -12.61 0.23
CA SER A 275 -1.90 -12.22 1.29
C SER A 275 -2.08 -13.21 2.46
N PHE A 276 -1.10 -14.05 2.77
CA PHE A 276 -1.21 -15.02 3.87
C PHE A 276 -0.99 -14.37 5.25
N SER A 277 -2.08 -14.19 5.98
CA SER A 277 -2.06 -13.59 7.32
C SER A 277 -1.70 -14.62 8.40
N GLY A 278 -0.81 -14.24 9.31
CA GLY A 278 -0.38 -15.12 10.41
C GLY A 278 -1.53 -15.63 11.31
N TYR A 279 -2.61 -14.85 11.44
CA TYR A 279 -3.79 -15.23 12.21
C TYR A 279 -4.63 -16.35 11.59
N LEU A 280 -4.34 -16.79 10.36
CA LEU A 280 -4.92 -17.99 9.74
C LEU A 280 -4.01 -19.22 9.80
N ILE A 281 -2.83 -19.10 10.40
CA ILE A 281 -1.86 -20.19 10.52
C ILE A 281 -1.93 -20.77 11.93
N GLY A 282 -2.39 -22.02 12.06
CA GLY A 282 -2.57 -22.68 13.36
C GLY A 282 -1.30 -22.73 14.19
N GLN A 283 -0.13 -22.96 13.56
CA GLN A 283 1.17 -22.96 14.25
C GLN A 283 1.63 -21.56 14.73
N LEU A 284 0.97 -20.49 14.30
CA LEU A 284 1.17 -19.11 14.78
C LEU A 284 0.08 -18.66 15.75
N GLY A 285 -0.80 -19.57 16.18
CA GLY A 285 -1.92 -19.27 17.09
C GLY A 285 -3.24 -18.94 16.39
N GLY A 286 -3.31 -19.14 15.07
CA GLY A 286 -4.51 -18.91 14.26
C GLY A 286 -5.37 -20.17 14.08
N ASP A 287 -6.28 -20.13 13.10
CA ASP A 287 -7.20 -21.22 12.78
C ASP A 287 -6.47 -22.38 12.10
N SER A 288 -6.34 -23.50 12.82
CA SER A 288 -5.60 -24.68 12.32
C SER A 288 -6.27 -25.40 11.15
N LEU A 289 -7.56 -25.14 10.90
CA LEU A 289 -8.32 -25.78 9.82
C LEU A 289 -8.05 -25.14 8.47
N VAL A 290 -7.60 -23.86 8.46
CA VAL A 290 -7.41 -23.09 7.22
C VAL A 290 -6.15 -23.48 6.46
N THR A 291 -5.08 -23.88 7.19
CA THR A 291 -3.78 -24.19 6.58
C THR A 291 -3.21 -25.52 7.09
N PRO A 292 -3.90 -26.65 6.86
CA PRO A 292 -3.46 -27.94 7.38
C PRO A 292 -2.08 -28.39 6.88
N ASN A 293 -1.73 -28.08 5.63
CA ASN A 293 -0.43 -28.46 5.05
C ASN A 293 0.71 -27.60 5.58
N ILE A 294 0.57 -26.27 5.62
CA ILE A 294 1.56 -25.39 6.25
C ILE A 294 1.75 -25.78 7.71
N ASN A 295 0.68 -26.12 8.45
CA ASN A 295 0.78 -26.56 9.84
C ASN A 295 1.54 -27.88 9.97
N ARG A 296 1.39 -28.80 9.03
CA ARG A 296 2.14 -30.06 8.96
C ARG A 296 3.62 -29.80 8.70
N TYR A 297 3.92 -29.05 7.63
CA TYR A 297 5.30 -28.73 7.25
C TYR A 297 6.03 -27.85 8.28
N ALA A 298 5.31 -27.03 9.04
CA ALA A 298 5.88 -26.25 10.14
C ALA A 298 6.40 -27.13 11.32
N LYS A 299 5.89 -28.36 11.45
CA LYS A 299 6.41 -29.35 12.41
C LYS A 299 7.62 -30.10 11.86
N GLU A 300 7.77 -30.17 10.54
CA GLU A 300 8.83 -30.91 9.85
C GLU A 300 10.00 -29.99 9.45
N GLY A 301 9.80 -28.67 9.35
CA GLY A 301 10.76 -27.67 8.93
C GLY A 301 11.25 -26.75 10.03
N ILE A 302 11.63 -25.54 9.64
CA ILE A 302 12.03 -24.44 10.54
C ILE A 302 10.97 -23.35 10.46
N LEU A 303 10.18 -23.16 11.52
CA LEU A 303 9.14 -22.13 11.60
C LEU A 303 9.70 -20.87 12.29
N PHE A 304 9.58 -19.71 11.64
CA PHE A 304 9.86 -18.40 12.24
C PHE A 304 8.55 -17.85 12.81
N SER A 305 8.41 -17.93 14.14
CA SER A 305 7.11 -17.65 14.79
C SER A 305 6.83 -16.18 15.04
N GLU A 306 7.87 -15.32 14.99
CA GLU A 306 7.77 -13.87 15.16
C GLU A 306 8.31 -13.17 13.92
N PHE A 307 7.61 -13.32 12.79
CA PHE A 307 8.03 -12.80 11.50
C PHE A 307 7.01 -11.84 10.92
N TYR A 308 7.49 -10.72 10.36
CA TYR A 308 6.64 -9.59 9.99
C TYR A 308 6.86 -9.13 8.55
N ALA A 309 5.78 -8.74 7.88
CA ALA A 309 5.84 -8.07 6.59
C ALA A 309 6.44 -6.67 6.74
N SER A 310 7.26 -6.27 5.78
CA SER A 310 7.85 -4.94 5.76
C SER A 310 6.83 -3.84 5.43
N GLY A 311 5.77 -4.19 4.69
CA GLY A 311 4.71 -3.30 4.26
C GLY A 311 3.38 -4.02 4.05
N THR A 312 2.46 -3.36 3.38
CA THR A 312 1.07 -3.77 3.27
C THR A 312 0.64 -4.19 1.86
N ARG A 313 1.59 -4.37 0.94
CA ARG A 313 1.33 -4.69 -0.47
C ARG A 313 2.50 -5.48 -1.06
N THR A 314 2.21 -6.27 -2.07
CA THR A 314 3.18 -7.09 -2.80
C THR A 314 4.31 -6.25 -3.42
N ASP A 315 4.01 -5.06 -3.96
CA ASP A 315 5.00 -4.15 -4.54
C ASP A 315 6.00 -3.56 -3.53
N LYS A 316 5.72 -3.70 -2.23
CA LYS A 316 6.63 -3.35 -1.13
C LYS A 316 7.35 -4.58 -0.56
N ALA A 317 6.70 -5.73 -0.63
CA ALA A 317 7.21 -6.98 -0.08
C ALA A 317 8.31 -7.60 -0.95
N ILE A 318 8.15 -7.60 -2.28
CA ILE A 318 9.11 -8.24 -3.18
C ILE A 318 10.52 -7.64 -3.07
N PRO A 319 10.73 -6.31 -3.07
CA PRO A 319 12.06 -5.74 -2.79
C PRO A 319 12.58 -6.07 -1.38
N ALA A 320 11.69 -6.22 -0.39
CA ALA A 320 12.11 -6.62 0.95
C ALA A 320 12.61 -8.08 0.97
N ILE A 321 11.91 -9.00 0.29
CA ILE A 321 12.24 -10.43 0.24
C ILE A 321 13.49 -10.69 -0.59
N LEU A 322 13.66 -10.03 -1.75
CA LEU A 322 14.71 -10.33 -2.70
C LEU A 322 15.94 -9.42 -2.57
N ASP A 323 15.72 -8.17 -2.15
CA ASP A 323 16.77 -7.14 -2.13
C ASP A 323 17.05 -6.63 -0.71
N GLY A 324 16.40 -7.19 0.32
CA GLY A 324 16.58 -6.78 1.71
C GLY A 324 16.26 -5.30 1.95
N TYR A 325 15.37 -4.72 1.13
CA TYR A 325 15.09 -3.29 1.17
C TYR A 325 13.72 -3.00 1.80
N PRO A 326 13.69 -2.31 2.96
CA PRO A 326 12.44 -2.09 3.69
C PRO A 326 11.43 -1.27 2.91
N ALA A 327 10.15 -1.53 3.15
CA ALA A 327 9.06 -0.72 2.60
C ALA A 327 9.14 0.74 3.09
N GLN A 328 8.83 1.69 2.21
CA GLN A 328 8.69 3.09 2.56
C GLN A 328 7.21 3.41 2.86
N PRO A 329 6.90 4.38 3.74
CA PRO A 329 5.52 4.67 4.12
C PRO A 329 4.59 4.99 2.94
N ALA A 330 4.90 6.01 2.16
CA ALA A 330 4.04 6.47 1.06
C ALA A 330 4.46 5.95 -0.33
N GLN A 331 5.76 5.65 -0.50
CA GLN A 331 6.34 5.25 -1.79
C GLN A 331 6.48 3.72 -1.88
N SER A 332 6.74 3.25 -3.09
CA SER A 332 7.23 1.90 -3.34
C SER A 332 8.39 1.99 -4.33
N ILE A 333 9.57 1.51 -3.94
CA ILE A 333 10.79 1.63 -4.74
C ILE A 333 10.69 0.89 -6.08
N ILE A 334 9.90 -0.17 -6.15
CA ILE A 334 9.66 -0.94 -7.40
C ILE A 334 9.05 -0.07 -8.51
N LYS A 335 8.33 1.00 -8.14
CA LYS A 335 7.73 1.95 -9.09
C LYS A 335 8.73 2.96 -9.66
N GLU A 336 9.95 2.97 -9.15
CA GLU A 336 11.06 3.81 -9.63
C GLU A 336 12.20 2.95 -10.18
N PRO A 337 12.17 2.58 -11.48
CA PRO A 337 13.12 1.62 -12.06
C PRO A 337 14.59 1.97 -11.82
N LYS A 338 14.95 3.25 -11.94
CA LYS A 338 16.33 3.71 -11.69
C LYS A 338 16.78 3.40 -10.27
N LYS A 339 15.91 3.60 -9.27
CA LYS A 339 16.24 3.34 -7.87
C LYS A 339 16.24 1.84 -7.57
N SER A 340 15.23 1.11 -8.05
CA SER A 340 15.11 -0.33 -7.80
C SER A 340 16.26 -1.13 -8.42
N GLN A 341 16.76 -0.73 -9.60
CA GLN A 341 17.91 -1.35 -10.25
C GLN A 341 19.23 -1.15 -9.49
N SER A 342 19.33 -0.12 -8.64
CA SER A 342 20.50 0.14 -7.80
C SER A 342 20.55 -0.66 -6.50
N LEU A 343 19.49 -1.44 -6.20
CA LEU A 343 19.42 -2.25 -4.99
C LEU A 343 20.41 -3.43 -5.04
N PRO A 344 20.98 -3.84 -3.90
CA PRO A 344 21.60 -5.15 -3.78
C PRO A 344 20.53 -6.20 -4.03
N SER A 345 20.86 -7.31 -4.67
CA SER A 345 19.87 -8.35 -4.97
C SER A 345 20.41 -9.73 -4.64
N LEU A 346 19.64 -10.49 -3.86
CA LEU A 346 19.94 -11.90 -3.58
C LEU A 346 20.05 -12.72 -4.86
N VAL A 347 19.15 -12.44 -5.82
CA VAL A 347 19.12 -13.15 -7.10
C VAL A 347 20.41 -12.91 -7.89
N LYS A 348 20.85 -11.65 -8.03
CA LYS A 348 22.12 -11.33 -8.74
C LYS A 348 23.33 -11.99 -8.08
N ILE A 349 23.40 -11.90 -6.74
CA ILE A 349 24.51 -12.52 -5.98
C ILE A 349 24.55 -14.03 -6.21
N LEU A 350 23.40 -14.69 -6.21
CA LEU A 350 23.33 -16.14 -6.46
C LEU A 350 23.67 -16.49 -7.91
N ILE A 351 23.25 -15.69 -8.90
CA ILE A 351 23.67 -15.87 -10.31
C ILE A 351 25.19 -15.78 -10.44
N GLU A 352 25.81 -14.78 -9.81
CA GLU A 352 27.29 -14.62 -9.78
C GLU A 352 27.98 -15.82 -9.11
N ASN A 353 27.27 -16.56 -8.25
CA ASN A 353 27.74 -17.79 -7.61
C ASN A 353 27.31 -19.08 -8.37
N GLY A 354 26.85 -18.93 -9.62
CA GLY A 354 26.57 -20.04 -10.52
C GLY A 354 25.21 -20.68 -10.38
N TYR A 355 24.22 -19.95 -9.82
CA TYR A 355 22.84 -20.41 -9.75
C TYR A 355 22.08 -20.06 -11.04
N TYR A 356 21.28 -20.99 -11.54
CA TYR A 356 20.30 -20.70 -12.59
C TYR A 356 19.03 -20.13 -11.98
N SER A 357 18.54 -18.99 -12.47
CA SER A 357 17.46 -18.24 -11.84
C SER A 357 16.18 -18.21 -12.67
N SER A 358 15.01 -18.32 -12.02
CA SER A 358 13.73 -18.13 -12.69
C SER A 358 12.68 -17.49 -11.77
N PHE A 359 11.83 -16.65 -12.36
CA PHE A 359 10.70 -16.01 -11.70
C PHE A 359 9.38 -16.55 -12.27
N TRP A 360 8.43 -16.91 -11.40
CA TRP A 360 7.18 -17.57 -11.74
C TRP A 360 6.00 -16.82 -11.14
N TYR A 361 5.10 -16.35 -11.98
CA TYR A 361 3.91 -15.63 -11.54
C TYR A 361 2.76 -15.84 -12.52
N GLY A 362 1.64 -16.40 -12.06
CA GLY A 362 0.45 -16.67 -12.90
C GLY A 362 -0.32 -15.42 -13.35
N GLY A 363 0.04 -14.23 -12.86
CA GLY A 363 -0.64 -12.97 -13.10
C GLY A 363 0.03 -12.04 -14.12
N GLU A 364 -0.54 -10.82 -14.26
CA GLU A 364 -0.03 -9.79 -15.17
C GLU A 364 1.15 -9.04 -14.55
N ILE A 365 2.33 -9.27 -15.10
CA ILE A 365 3.60 -8.73 -14.58
C ILE A 365 3.77 -7.21 -14.78
N ASN A 366 3.02 -6.58 -15.69
CA ASN A 366 3.11 -5.13 -15.89
C ASN A 366 2.42 -4.34 -14.77
N PHE A 367 1.60 -5.00 -13.96
CA PHE A 367 0.98 -4.38 -12.80
C PHE A 367 2.04 -3.87 -11.82
N ALA A 368 1.81 -2.68 -11.26
CA ALA A 368 2.70 -2.03 -10.28
C ALA A 368 4.19 -1.95 -10.67
N ASN A 369 4.53 -2.05 -11.97
CA ASN A 369 5.90 -2.00 -12.50
C ASN A 369 6.78 -3.23 -12.14
N PHE A 370 6.15 -4.36 -11.79
CA PHE A 370 6.87 -5.61 -11.51
C PHE A 370 7.79 -6.04 -12.65
N ASN A 371 7.33 -5.91 -13.91
CA ASN A 371 8.11 -6.30 -15.08
C ASN A 371 9.52 -5.67 -15.10
N SER A 372 9.57 -4.35 -14.86
CA SER A 372 10.83 -3.61 -14.83
C SER A 372 11.75 -4.07 -13.68
N PHE A 373 11.18 -4.41 -12.53
CA PHE A 373 11.91 -4.90 -11.38
C PHE A 373 12.49 -6.31 -11.62
N VAL A 374 11.63 -7.24 -12.10
CA VAL A 374 12.04 -8.63 -12.35
C VAL A 374 13.10 -8.72 -13.43
N ILE A 375 12.95 -7.95 -14.53
CA ILE A 375 14.00 -7.84 -15.57
C ILE A 375 15.29 -7.26 -14.96
N GLY A 376 15.18 -6.21 -14.16
CA GLY A 376 16.30 -5.57 -13.48
C GLY A 376 17.00 -6.47 -12.46
N SER A 377 16.31 -7.48 -11.90
CA SER A 377 16.90 -8.50 -11.01
C SER A 377 17.73 -9.55 -11.74
N GLY A 378 17.68 -9.62 -13.09
CA GLY A 378 18.54 -10.46 -13.90
C GLY A 378 18.15 -11.94 -13.97
N PHE A 379 16.87 -12.28 -13.74
CA PHE A 379 16.40 -13.65 -13.89
C PHE A 379 16.64 -14.18 -15.32
N HIS A 380 17.12 -15.43 -15.44
CA HIS A 380 17.31 -16.10 -16.73
C HIS A 380 15.97 -16.41 -17.41
N ASP A 381 14.99 -16.91 -16.62
CA ASP A 381 13.64 -17.19 -17.11
C ASP A 381 12.61 -16.39 -16.33
N ILE A 382 11.65 -15.81 -17.04
CA ILE A 382 10.53 -15.07 -16.46
C ILE A 382 9.23 -15.66 -17.02
N ILE A 383 8.56 -16.48 -16.20
CA ILE A 383 7.30 -17.12 -16.52
C ILE A 383 6.15 -16.31 -15.93
N THR A 384 5.27 -15.81 -16.79
CA THR A 384 4.14 -14.95 -16.41
C THR A 384 2.86 -15.45 -17.04
N LYS A 385 1.73 -14.80 -16.77
CA LYS A 385 0.44 -15.10 -17.40
C LYS A 385 0.55 -15.44 -18.88
N ARG A 386 1.43 -14.75 -19.64
CA ARG A 386 1.59 -14.93 -21.10
C ARG A 386 2.17 -16.27 -21.51
N ASN A 387 2.79 -16.99 -20.60
CA ASN A 387 3.39 -18.29 -20.85
C ASN A 387 2.42 -19.46 -20.62
N PHE A 388 1.20 -19.18 -20.15
CA PHE A 388 0.15 -20.17 -19.96
C PHE A 388 -0.86 -20.11 -21.10
N ASP A 389 -1.51 -21.25 -21.39
CA ASP A 389 -2.59 -21.30 -22.36
C ASP A 389 -3.74 -20.38 -21.89
N PRO A 390 -4.27 -19.49 -22.75
CA PRO A 390 -5.40 -18.63 -22.42
C PRO A 390 -6.65 -19.35 -21.90
N VAL A 391 -6.85 -20.63 -22.27
CA VAL A 391 -7.95 -21.45 -21.74
C VAL A 391 -7.86 -21.61 -20.21
N ASN A 392 -6.67 -21.47 -19.65
CA ASN A 392 -6.38 -21.58 -18.22
C ASN A 392 -6.49 -20.25 -17.46
N TYR A 393 -6.87 -19.14 -18.11
CA TYR A 393 -7.11 -17.86 -17.44
C TYR A 393 -8.46 -17.88 -16.72
N ASN A 394 -8.54 -18.73 -15.70
CA ASN A 394 -9.76 -19.01 -14.94
C ASN A 394 -9.87 -18.18 -13.65
N SER A 395 -8.89 -17.33 -13.36
CA SER A 395 -8.94 -16.30 -12.34
C SER A 395 -9.05 -14.92 -13.00
N LYS A 396 -9.64 -13.96 -12.30
CA LYS A 396 -9.67 -12.55 -12.75
C LYS A 396 -8.27 -11.95 -12.95
N TRP A 397 -7.25 -12.47 -12.25
CA TRP A 397 -5.87 -12.00 -12.31
C TRP A 397 -4.99 -12.77 -13.29
N GLY A 398 -5.34 -14.00 -13.62
CA GLY A 398 -4.56 -14.88 -14.49
C GLY A 398 -4.87 -16.35 -14.28
N VAL A 399 -3.85 -17.18 -14.05
CA VAL A 399 -4.03 -18.62 -13.78
C VAL A 399 -4.01 -18.88 -12.28
N HIS A 400 -4.84 -19.82 -11.82
CA HIS A 400 -4.84 -20.27 -10.44
C HIS A 400 -3.58 -21.05 -10.06
N ASP A 401 -3.27 -21.09 -8.76
CA ASP A 401 -2.04 -21.68 -8.23
C ASP A 401 -1.84 -23.15 -8.62
N HIS A 402 -2.91 -23.94 -8.75
CA HIS A 402 -2.76 -25.35 -9.17
C HIS A 402 -2.17 -25.47 -10.59
N ILE A 403 -2.50 -24.55 -11.50
CA ILE A 403 -1.95 -24.50 -12.85
C ILE A 403 -0.49 -24.04 -12.81
N LEU A 404 -0.22 -22.98 -12.01
CA LEU A 404 1.13 -22.49 -11.79
C LEU A 404 2.04 -23.61 -11.27
N PHE A 405 1.65 -24.29 -10.18
CA PHE A 405 2.44 -25.37 -9.60
C PHE A 405 2.53 -26.61 -10.49
N GLN A 406 1.50 -26.92 -11.28
CA GLN A 406 1.60 -28.02 -12.27
C GLN A 406 2.63 -27.71 -13.34
N THR A 407 2.61 -26.50 -13.91
CA THR A 407 3.59 -26.06 -14.90
C THR A 407 5.01 -26.02 -14.30
N LEU A 408 5.13 -25.57 -13.05
CA LEU A 408 6.38 -25.61 -12.31
C LEU A 408 6.90 -27.04 -12.16
N LYS A 409 6.06 -28.02 -11.75
CA LYS A 409 6.42 -29.45 -11.70
C LYS A 409 6.96 -29.96 -13.03
N ASP A 410 6.29 -29.61 -14.12
CA ASP A 410 6.72 -30.04 -15.46
C ASP A 410 8.07 -29.45 -15.85
N SER A 411 8.35 -28.22 -15.46
CA SER A 411 9.65 -27.56 -15.68
C SER A 411 10.80 -28.20 -14.88
N MET A 412 10.47 -28.86 -13.76
CA MET A 412 11.48 -29.50 -12.91
C MET A 412 12.01 -30.83 -13.48
N LYS A 413 11.43 -31.34 -14.56
CA LYS A 413 11.93 -32.56 -15.25
C LYS A 413 13.27 -32.35 -15.96
N SER A 414 13.60 -31.11 -16.32
CA SER A 414 14.87 -30.73 -16.97
C SER A 414 15.51 -29.55 -16.25
N ILE A 415 15.80 -29.75 -14.99
CA ILE A 415 16.28 -28.69 -14.11
C ILE A 415 17.78 -28.44 -14.29
N LYS A 416 18.20 -27.19 -14.23
CA LYS A 416 19.60 -26.79 -14.12
C LYS A 416 19.91 -26.48 -12.66
N GLU A 417 20.82 -27.22 -12.08
CA GLU A 417 21.25 -27.10 -10.69
C GLU A 417 22.66 -26.47 -10.59
N PRO A 418 22.94 -25.69 -9.56
CA PRO A 418 21.99 -25.23 -8.55
C PRO A 418 21.09 -24.14 -9.11
N PHE A 419 19.89 -24.01 -8.55
CA PHE A 419 18.94 -22.99 -8.99
C PHE A 419 18.44 -22.10 -7.86
N ILE A 420 18.00 -20.89 -8.24
CA ILE A 420 17.07 -20.07 -7.46
C ILE A 420 15.78 -19.88 -8.25
N LYS A 421 14.66 -20.35 -7.70
CA LYS A 421 13.32 -20.14 -8.26
C LYS A 421 12.50 -19.28 -7.30
N VAL A 422 11.92 -18.20 -7.82
CA VAL A 422 10.99 -17.35 -7.06
C VAL A 422 9.60 -17.57 -7.64
N VAL A 423 8.67 -18.01 -6.80
CA VAL A 423 7.30 -18.34 -7.19
C VAL A 423 6.35 -17.47 -6.39
N LEU A 424 5.56 -16.64 -7.06
CA LEU A 424 4.53 -15.80 -6.44
C LEU A 424 3.16 -16.43 -6.69
N THR A 425 2.44 -16.79 -5.61
CA THR A 425 1.06 -17.30 -5.69
C THR A 425 0.08 -16.18 -6.00
N LEU A 426 -1.14 -16.53 -6.39
CA LEU A 426 -2.13 -15.57 -6.86
C LEU A 426 -3.55 -15.81 -6.31
N SER A 427 -3.91 -17.07 -6.01
CA SER A 427 -5.31 -17.46 -5.81
C SER A 427 -5.96 -16.89 -4.56
N SER A 428 -5.16 -16.45 -3.58
CA SER A 428 -5.61 -15.78 -2.36
C SER A 428 -5.71 -14.25 -2.48
N HIS A 429 -5.62 -13.73 -3.71
CA HIS A 429 -5.91 -12.32 -4.01
C HIS A 429 -7.42 -12.07 -4.12
N GLU A 430 -7.88 -10.87 -3.78
CA GLU A 430 -9.29 -10.47 -3.98
C GLU A 430 -9.72 -10.62 -5.46
N PRO A 431 -10.90 -11.14 -5.74
CA PRO A 431 -12.08 -11.36 -4.89
C PRO A 431 -12.14 -12.73 -4.19
N PHE A 432 -11.01 -13.47 -4.07
CA PHE A 432 -10.92 -14.76 -3.39
C PHE A 432 -11.68 -15.91 -4.08
N ASP A 433 -11.93 -15.78 -5.36
CA ASP A 433 -12.58 -16.83 -6.16
C ASP A 433 -11.56 -17.92 -6.45
N VAL A 434 -11.89 -19.16 -6.11
CA VAL A 434 -11.04 -20.34 -6.37
C VAL A 434 -11.85 -21.47 -6.98
N PRO A 435 -11.27 -22.30 -7.86
CA PRO A 435 -11.96 -23.40 -8.52
C PRO A 435 -12.02 -24.62 -7.61
N MET A 436 -12.69 -24.49 -6.48
CA MET A 436 -12.85 -25.53 -5.47
C MET A 436 -14.19 -25.37 -4.77
N GLU A 437 -14.84 -26.49 -4.43
CA GLU A 437 -16.00 -26.46 -3.55
C GLU A 437 -15.61 -25.86 -2.19
N PRO A 438 -16.39 -24.90 -1.67
CA PRO A 438 -16.08 -24.24 -0.42
C PRO A 438 -16.03 -25.21 0.77
N VAL A 439 -14.93 -25.20 1.51
CA VAL A 439 -14.76 -25.95 2.76
C VAL A 439 -15.44 -25.21 3.92
N PHE A 440 -15.28 -23.90 3.94
CA PHE A 440 -15.94 -23.02 4.91
C PHE A 440 -17.20 -22.45 4.29
N LYS A 441 -18.35 -22.65 4.98
CA LYS A 441 -19.66 -22.20 4.51
C LYS A 441 -19.90 -20.73 4.86
N GLY A 442 -20.33 -19.92 3.90
CA GLY A 442 -20.63 -18.50 4.04
C GLY A 442 -20.36 -17.76 2.74
N SER A 443 -20.89 -16.55 2.60
CA SER A 443 -20.72 -15.70 1.42
C SER A 443 -19.98 -14.40 1.69
N ASP A 444 -19.63 -14.16 2.96
CA ASP A 444 -18.86 -12.99 3.36
C ASP A 444 -17.40 -13.08 2.90
N ASP A 445 -16.73 -11.93 2.81
CA ASP A 445 -15.37 -11.84 2.28
C ASP A 445 -14.36 -12.62 3.15
N MET A 446 -14.58 -12.72 4.47
CA MET A 446 -13.70 -13.50 5.35
C MET A 446 -13.80 -14.99 5.05
N THR A 447 -15.01 -15.51 4.84
CA THR A 447 -15.23 -16.91 4.49
C THR A 447 -14.64 -17.26 3.13
N LYS A 448 -14.80 -16.37 2.14
CA LYS A 448 -14.16 -16.53 0.82
C LYS A 448 -12.64 -16.52 0.93
N TYR A 449 -12.09 -15.59 1.71
CA TYR A 449 -10.67 -15.52 1.95
C TYR A 449 -10.13 -16.79 2.62
N LYS A 450 -10.79 -17.32 3.66
CA LYS A 450 -10.41 -18.60 4.26
C LYS A 450 -10.40 -19.74 3.24
N ASN A 451 -11.41 -19.81 2.37
CA ASN A 451 -11.45 -20.81 1.29
C ASN A 451 -10.30 -20.62 0.28
N SER A 452 -9.95 -19.41 -0.06
CA SER A 452 -8.84 -19.16 -0.99
C SER A 452 -7.48 -19.51 -0.38
N ILE A 453 -7.27 -19.21 0.90
CA ILE A 453 -6.07 -19.63 1.64
C ILE A 453 -6.00 -21.16 1.73
N TYR A 454 -7.12 -21.82 2.08
CA TYR A 454 -7.19 -23.28 2.13
C TYR A 454 -6.86 -23.91 0.77
N TYR A 455 -7.39 -23.35 -0.32
CA TYR A 455 -7.09 -23.80 -1.67
C TYR A 455 -5.60 -23.70 -2.03
N THR A 456 -4.98 -22.56 -1.74
CA THR A 456 -3.53 -22.37 -1.97
C THR A 456 -2.71 -23.31 -1.07
N ASP A 457 -3.08 -23.48 0.20
CA ASP A 457 -2.44 -24.43 1.13
C ASP A 457 -2.53 -25.88 0.63
N LYS A 458 -3.70 -26.31 0.13
CA LYS A 458 -3.89 -27.62 -0.47
C LYS A 458 -3.01 -27.84 -1.70
N THR A 459 -2.96 -26.84 -2.57
CA THR A 459 -2.16 -26.87 -3.80
C THR A 459 -0.66 -26.93 -3.48
N LEU A 460 -0.22 -26.09 -2.55
CA LEU A 460 1.14 -26.06 -2.04
C LEU A 460 1.53 -27.39 -1.38
N GLY A 461 0.64 -27.95 -0.53
CA GLY A 461 0.86 -29.24 0.10
C GLY A 461 1.07 -30.36 -0.93
N SER A 462 0.23 -30.39 -1.97
CA SER A 462 0.36 -31.36 -3.07
C SER A 462 1.67 -31.20 -3.87
N PHE A 463 2.14 -29.96 -4.04
CA PHE A 463 3.42 -29.68 -4.67
C PHE A 463 4.58 -30.17 -3.79
N LEU A 464 4.57 -29.88 -2.50
CA LEU A 464 5.64 -30.26 -1.58
C LEU A 464 5.70 -31.78 -1.35
N ASP A 465 4.54 -32.45 -1.29
CA ASP A 465 4.46 -33.92 -1.19
C ASP A 465 5.02 -34.60 -2.43
N TRP A 466 4.75 -34.06 -3.63
CA TRP A 466 5.37 -34.53 -4.86
C TRP A 466 6.89 -34.27 -4.85
N ALA A 467 7.32 -33.08 -4.44
CA ALA A 467 8.71 -32.68 -4.41
C ALA A 467 9.55 -33.60 -3.52
N LYS A 468 9.01 -34.04 -2.37
CA LYS A 468 9.65 -35.03 -1.47
C LYS A 468 10.06 -36.33 -2.16
N GLY A 469 9.36 -36.71 -3.21
CA GLY A 469 9.65 -37.93 -4.01
C GLY A 469 10.70 -37.71 -5.08
N THR A 470 11.31 -36.54 -5.22
CA THR A 470 12.27 -36.20 -6.27
C THR A 470 13.70 -36.16 -5.76
N ASP A 471 14.68 -36.33 -6.65
CA ASP A 471 16.10 -36.31 -6.26
C ASP A 471 16.57 -34.90 -5.85
N TRP A 472 16.10 -33.85 -6.53
CA TRP A 472 16.45 -32.47 -6.19
C TRP A 472 16.00 -32.06 -4.79
N TRP A 473 14.93 -32.68 -4.25
CA TRP A 473 14.49 -32.44 -2.87
C TRP A 473 15.59 -32.61 -1.84
N LYS A 474 16.50 -33.58 -2.05
CA LYS A 474 17.57 -33.91 -1.11
C LYS A 474 18.51 -32.72 -0.87
N ASN A 475 18.67 -31.85 -1.88
CA ASN A 475 19.47 -30.65 -1.82
C ASN A 475 18.63 -29.36 -1.77
N ALA A 476 17.33 -29.45 -1.64
CA ALA A 476 16.43 -28.30 -1.70
C ALA A 476 16.36 -27.52 -0.39
N LEU A 477 16.41 -26.21 -0.50
CA LEU A 477 15.95 -25.24 0.52
C LEU A 477 14.73 -24.52 -0.04
N ILE A 478 13.55 -24.81 0.48
CA ILE A 478 12.30 -24.14 0.11
C ILE A 478 11.92 -23.17 1.22
N ILE A 479 11.85 -21.89 0.89
CA ILE A 479 11.47 -20.79 1.77
C ILE A 479 10.06 -20.37 1.39
N MET A 480 9.10 -20.58 2.26
CA MET A 480 7.73 -20.11 2.12
C MET A 480 7.55 -18.86 3.00
N VAL A 481 7.14 -17.76 2.42
CA VAL A 481 6.94 -16.49 3.13
C VAL A 481 5.77 -15.74 2.52
N ALA A 482 4.91 -15.14 3.34
CA ALA A 482 3.88 -14.27 2.78
C ALA A 482 4.45 -12.91 2.37
N ASP A 483 3.80 -12.28 1.39
CA ASP A 483 4.11 -10.91 1.00
C ASP A 483 3.53 -9.89 1.99
N HIS A 484 2.28 -10.03 2.38
CA HIS A 484 1.61 -9.21 3.40
C HIS A 484 0.38 -9.94 3.97
N CYS A 485 -0.25 -9.35 4.98
CA CYS A 485 -1.55 -9.81 5.45
C CYS A 485 -2.69 -9.25 4.59
N ALA A 486 -3.74 -10.03 4.38
CA ALA A 486 -4.98 -9.51 3.80
C ALA A 486 -5.68 -8.54 4.77
N ARG A 487 -6.30 -7.51 4.22
CA ARG A 487 -7.04 -6.50 4.98
C ARG A 487 -8.55 -6.73 4.86
N ILE A 488 -9.02 -7.80 5.47
CA ILE A 488 -10.45 -8.14 5.46
C ILE A 488 -11.14 -7.67 6.74
N TYR A 489 -10.39 -7.55 7.84
CA TYR A 489 -10.93 -7.05 9.10
C TYR A 489 -10.97 -5.52 9.11
N SER A 490 -12.17 -4.95 8.99
CA SER A 490 -12.41 -3.52 9.19
C SER A 490 -12.08 -3.04 10.62
N ASP A 491 -12.13 -3.96 11.59
CA ASP A 491 -12.02 -3.64 13.01
C ASP A 491 -10.58 -3.63 13.54
N MET A 492 -9.61 -4.06 12.72
CA MET A 492 -8.21 -4.06 13.12
C MET A 492 -7.47 -2.86 12.53
N PRO A 493 -7.09 -1.87 13.36
CA PRO A 493 -6.36 -0.70 12.90
C PRO A 493 -5.08 -1.06 12.16
N ASN A 494 -4.81 -0.36 11.06
CA ASN A 494 -3.69 -0.62 10.15
C ASN A 494 -2.30 -0.39 10.77
N TYR A 495 -2.22 0.21 11.95
CA TYR A 495 -0.99 0.45 12.68
C TYR A 495 -0.63 -0.68 13.66
N LYS A 496 -1.54 -1.62 13.93
CA LYS A 496 -1.28 -2.73 14.87
C LYS A 496 -0.33 -3.75 14.27
N GLN A 497 0.61 -4.22 15.08
CA GLN A 497 1.62 -5.21 14.69
C GLN A 497 1.04 -6.52 14.13
N ASN A 498 -0.11 -6.97 14.64
CA ASN A 498 -0.75 -8.22 14.19
C ASN A 498 -1.18 -8.18 12.72
N VAL A 499 -1.38 -6.98 12.14
CA VAL A 499 -1.70 -6.80 10.71
C VAL A 499 -0.47 -7.00 9.81
N PHE A 500 0.71 -7.14 10.41
CA PHE A 500 1.97 -7.38 9.71
C PHE A 500 2.58 -8.75 10.03
N LYS A 501 2.01 -9.51 10.97
CA LYS A 501 2.50 -10.83 11.32
C LYS A 501 2.16 -11.83 10.20
N ILE A 502 3.19 -12.42 9.61
CA ILE A 502 3.09 -13.32 8.45
C ILE A 502 3.81 -14.64 8.71
N PRO A 503 3.44 -15.75 8.05
CA PRO A 503 4.21 -16.98 8.08
C PRO A 503 5.55 -16.83 7.35
N MET A 504 6.60 -17.43 7.91
CA MET A 504 7.84 -17.79 7.24
C MET A 504 8.26 -19.17 7.69
N LEU A 505 8.48 -20.07 6.72
CA LEU A 505 8.77 -21.46 6.94
C LEU A 505 9.85 -21.96 5.97
N TRP A 506 10.88 -22.62 6.47
CA TRP A 506 11.89 -23.29 5.68
C TRP A 506 11.68 -24.80 5.72
N VAL A 507 11.67 -25.45 4.55
CA VAL A 507 11.58 -26.91 4.40
C VAL A 507 12.51 -27.40 3.31
N GLY A 508 12.75 -28.70 3.24
CA GLY A 508 13.55 -29.34 2.21
C GLY A 508 14.65 -30.20 2.78
N GLY A 509 15.23 -31.04 1.94
CA GLY A 509 16.26 -31.99 2.35
C GLY A 509 17.61 -31.39 2.65
N ALA A 510 17.86 -30.13 2.27
CA ALA A 510 19.06 -29.38 2.63
C ALA A 510 19.08 -28.97 4.11
N LEU A 511 17.99 -29.10 4.85
CA LEU A 511 17.96 -28.78 6.27
C LEU A 511 18.70 -29.85 7.10
N SER A 512 19.67 -29.44 7.90
CA SER A 512 20.34 -30.30 8.90
C SER A 512 19.56 -30.38 10.21
N LYS A 513 18.65 -29.43 10.45
CA LYS A 513 17.78 -29.35 11.63
C LYS A 513 16.34 -29.22 11.18
N THR A 514 15.45 -29.97 11.83
CA THR A 514 14.01 -30.01 11.56
C THR A 514 13.20 -29.84 12.84
N GLY A 515 11.93 -29.43 12.73
CA GLY A 515 11.07 -29.17 13.88
C GLY A 515 11.53 -27.97 14.74
N LEU A 516 12.39 -27.10 14.18
CA LEU A 516 12.91 -25.93 14.89
C LEU A 516 11.92 -24.76 14.84
N ARG A 517 11.76 -24.08 15.97
CA ARG A 517 11.00 -22.84 16.07
C ARG A 517 11.90 -21.67 16.42
N VAL A 518 12.11 -20.77 15.46
CA VAL A 518 12.87 -19.52 15.63
C VAL A 518 11.94 -18.46 16.20
N ARG A 519 12.24 -17.95 17.39
CA ARG A 519 11.44 -16.92 18.10
C ARG A 519 12.01 -15.51 17.98
N LYS A 520 13.19 -15.37 17.38
CA LYS A 520 13.79 -14.07 17.13
C LYS A 520 12.91 -13.26 16.20
N LEU A 521 12.58 -12.02 16.59
CA LEU A 521 11.84 -11.10 15.76
C LEU A 521 12.60 -10.83 14.46
N GLY A 522 11.90 -11.04 13.34
CA GLY A 522 12.43 -10.84 12.00
C GLY A 522 11.40 -10.25 11.06
N SER A 523 11.88 -9.82 9.91
CA SER A 523 11.05 -9.29 8.82
C SER A 523 11.60 -9.74 7.47
N GLN A 524 10.83 -9.53 6.42
CA GLN A 524 11.20 -9.92 5.05
C GLN A 524 12.58 -9.43 4.63
N VAL A 525 13.03 -8.28 5.13
CA VAL A 525 14.35 -7.69 4.81
C VAL A 525 15.52 -8.53 5.33
N ASP A 526 15.26 -9.43 6.26
CA ASP A 526 16.28 -10.30 6.87
C ASP A 526 16.56 -11.56 6.05
N ILE A 527 15.66 -11.91 5.10
CA ILE A 527 15.78 -13.12 4.28
C ILE A 527 17.07 -13.16 3.49
N PRO A 528 17.44 -12.14 2.69
CA PRO A 528 18.65 -12.21 1.88
C PRO A 528 19.92 -12.38 2.72
N THR A 529 20.06 -11.63 3.81
CA THR A 529 21.23 -11.75 4.72
C THR A 529 21.28 -13.15 5.33
N THR A 530 20.15 -13.65 5.87
CA THR A 530 20.08 -14.96 6.50
C THR A 530 20.44 -16.09 5.51
N VAL A 531 19.92 -16.02 4.28
CA VAL A 531 20.22 -17.01 3.25
C VAL A 531 21.72 -16.99 2.90
N LEU A 532 22.29 -15.82 2.60
CA LEU A 532 23.71 -15.72 2.24
C LEU A 532 24.64 -16.17 3.36
N ASP A 533 24.31 -15.82 4.61
CA ASP A 533 25.10 -16.26 5.77
C ASP A 533 25.03 -17.77 5.94
N GLN A 534 23.89 -18.43 5.70
CA GLN A 534 23.81 -19.90 5.68
C GLN A 534 24.68 -20.52 4.60
N LEU A 535 24.75 -19.91 3.40
CA LEU A 535 25.54 -20.38 2.27
C LEU A 535 27.04 -20.05 2.42
N GLY A 536 27.41 -19.13 3.30
CA GLY A 536 28.77 -18.61 3.40
C GLY A 536 29.17 -17.70 2.23
N ILE A 537 28.19 -17.13 1.53
CA ILE A 537 28.38 -16.22 0.39
C ILE A 537 28.41 -14.77 0.91
N LYS A 538 29.39 -14.00 0.46
CA LYS A 538 29.50 -12.58 0.80
C LYS A 538 28.43 -11.76 0.09
N GLY A 539 27.70 -10.95 0.83
CA GLY A 539 26.73 -9.98 0.32
C GLY A 539 26.45 -8.91 1.37
N SER A 540 25.91 -7.78 0.94
CA SER A 540 25.61 -6.68 1.85
C SER A 540 24.21 -6.14 1.61
N PHE A 541 23.34 -6.34 2.60
CA PHE A 541 22.01 -5.76 2.69
C PHE A 541 21.98 -4.85 3.92
N PRO A 542 21.95 -3.52 3.75
CA PRO A 542 22.24 -2.58 4.84
C PRO A 542 21.17 -2.60 5.95
N PHE A 543 19.96 -3.08 5.65
CA PHE A 543 18.81 -3.07 6.58
C PHE A 543 18.47 -4.46 7.14
N GLY A 544 19.03 -5.52 6.58
CA GLY A 544 18.80 -6.89 7.00
C GLY A 544 19.80 -7.38 8.04
N LYS A 545 19.41 -8.38 8.83
CA LYS A 545 20.24 -9.09 9.77
C LYS A 545 20.12 -10.60 9.57
N ASP A 546 21.09 -11.37 10.07
CA ASP A 546 21.01 -12.83 10.10
C ASP A 546 20.18 -13.30 11.29
N LEU A 547 19.11 -14.05 11.01
CA LEU A 547 18.19 -14.55 12.02
C LEU A 547 18.78 -15.70 12.86
N PHE A 548 19.86 -16.34 12.39
CA PHE A 548 20.55 -17.40 13.08
C PHE A 548 21.85 -16.96 13.79
N SER A 549 22.26 -15.70 13.62
CA SER A 549 23.43 -15.17 14.33
C SER A 549 23.13 -14.96 15.81
N ASP A 550 24.06 -15.33 16.67
CA ASP A 550 24.00 -15.13 18.13
C ASP A 550 24.02 -13.65 18.53
N GLN A 551 24.64 -12.80 17.71
CA GLN A 551 24.82 -11.37 17.97
C GLN A 551 23.69 -10.50 17.36
N SER A 552 22.86 -11.04 16.47
CA SER A 552 21.84 -10.24 15.80
C SER A 552 20.71 -9.84 16.76
N LYS A 553 20.31 -8.58 16.67
CA LYS A 553 19.27 -8.00 17.52
C LYS A 553 17.88 -8.51 17.12
N SER A 554 17.03 -8.73 18.12
CA SER A 554 15.64 -9.12 17.94
C SER A 554 14.78 -7.87 17.77
N PHE A 555 14.36 -7.60 16.54
CA PHE A 555 13.44 -6.50 16.21
C PHE A 555 12.77 -6.75 14.87
N ALA A 556 11.64 -6.05 14.63
CA ALA A 556 11.01 -5.93 13.34
C ALA A 556 10.58 -4.48 13.08
N PHE A 557 10.73 -4.03 11.83
CA PHE A 557 10.29 -2.74 11.35
C PHE A 557 9.29 -2.94 10.22
N TYR A 558 8.17 -2.21 10.25
CA TYR A 558 7.16 -2.23 9.20
C TYR A 558 6.63 -0.83 8.90
N THR A 559 6.09 -0.65 7.70
CA THR A 559 5.49 0.61 7.30
C THR A 559 4.05 0.43 6.80
N TYR A 560 3.24 1.43 7.08
CA TYR A 560 1.96 1.67 6.44
C TYR A 560 1.97 3.07 5.81
N ASN A 561 0.96 3.42 5.01
CA ASN A 561 1.04 4.63 4.18
C ASN A 561 1.36 5.92 4.93
N GLU A 562 0.92 6.05 6.16
CA GLU A 562 1.05 7.27 6.95
C GLU A 562 1.88 7.08 8.22
N GLY A 563 2.59 5.95 8.32
CA GLY A 563 3.33 5.66 9.52
C GLY A 563 4.28 4.48 9.42
N PHE A 564 4.88 4.17 10.56
CA PHE A 564 5.71 2.99 10.75
C PHE A 564 5.47 2.37 12.11
N GLY A 565 5.79 1.08 12.25
CA GLY A 565 5.90 0.40 13.52
C GLY A 565 7.29 -0.18 13.74
N PHE A 566 7.66 -0.28 15.01
CA PHE A 566 8.91 -0.89 15.46
C PHE A 566 8.63 -1.80 16.66
N ILE A 567 9.05 -3.05 16.53
CA ILE A 567 8.82 -4.10 17.53
C ILE A 567 10.18 -4.56 18.06
N THR A 568 10.25 -4.73 19.38
CA THR A 568 11.37 -5.36 20.09
C THR A 568 10.80 -6.49 20.98
N ASP A 569 11.65 -7.28 21.60
CA ASP A 569 11.22 -8.34 22.54
C ASP A 569 10.41 -7.81 23.73
N SER A 570 10.55 -6.53 24.05
CA SER A 570 9.94 -5.94 25.24
C SER A 570 8.91 -4.86 24.97
N SER A 571 8.84 -4.34 23.73
CA SER A 571 8.00 -3.19 23.42
C SER A 571 7.62 -3.14 21.95
N ALA A 572 6.44 -2.58 21.67
CA ALA A 572 5.96 -2.30 20.33
C ALA A 572 5.43 -0.87 20.27
N VAL A 573 5.81 -0.16 19.23
CA VAL A 573 5.34 1.20 18.94
C VAL A 573 4.90 1.34 17.50
N SER A 574 3.90 2.20 17.27
CA SER A 574 3.58 2.71 15.94
C SER A 574 3.44 4.22 15.99
N LEU A 575 4.12 4.89 15.05
CA LEU A 575 4.10 6.34 14.90
C LEU A 575 3.30 6.72 13.65
N ASP A 576 2.33 7.61 13.83
CA ASP A 576 1.72 8.31 12.72
C ASP A 576 2.60 9.50 12.30
N LEU A 577 2.98 9.53 11.04
CA LEU A 577 3.93 10.52 10.50
C LEU A 577 3.30 11.87 10.19
N LYS A 578 1.96 11.93 10.08
CA LYS A 578 1.24 13.19 9.84
C LYS A 578 1.01 13.96 11.13
N SER A 579 0.45 13.28 12.13
CA SER A 579 0.23 13.88 13.45
C SER A 579 1.51 13.92 14.29
N LYS A 580 2.52 13.11 13.93
CA LYS A 580 3.77 12.90 14.69
C LYS A 580 3.53 12.36 16.10
N THR A 581 2.45 11.60 16.29
CA THR A 581 2.07 11.01 17.57
C THR A 581 2.17 9.48 17.52
N LEU A 582 2.43 8.86 18.69
CA LEU A 582 2.33 7.43 18.84
C LEU A 582 0.86 7.02 18.86
N VAL A 583 0.46 6.14 17.92
CA VAL A 583 -0.87 5.53 17.83
C VAL A 583 -0.89 4.13 18.44
N LEU A 584 0.28 3.58 18.74
CA LEU A 584 0.52 2.38 19.53
C LEU A 584 1.75 2.60 20.40
N SER A 585 1.65 2.27 21.69
CA SER A 585 2.74 2.35 22.65
C SER A 585 2.53 1.28 23.71
N GLU A 586 3.23 0.16 23.58
CA GLU A 586 3.07 -1.02 24.43
C GLU A 586 4.43 -1.52 24.93
N GLY A 587 4.44 -2.13 26.11
CA GLY A 587 5.60 -2.82 26.66
C GLY A 587 6.40 -2.00 27.68
N LYS A 588 7.65 -2.44 27.96
CA LYS A 588 8.47 -1.93 29.06
C LYS A 588 9.27 -0.67 28.72
N ASP A 589 9.69 -0.51 27.46
CA ASP A 589 10.53 0.62 27.02
C ASP A 589 10.11 1.11 25.61
N PRO A 590 8.89 1.68 25.48
CA PRO A 590 8.41 2.19 24.21
C PRO A 590 9.22 3.39 23.72
N ALA A 591 9.81 4.19 24.60
CA ALA A 591 10.63 5.34 24.19
C ALA A 591 11.89 4.91 23.44
N SER A 592 12.56 3.85 23.88
CA SER A 592 13.70 3.27 23.15
C SER A 592 13.27 2.68 21.79
N ALA A 593 12.13 1.98 21.76
CA ALA A 593 11.59 1.44 20.52
C ALA A 593 11.24 2.56 19.51
N GLU A 594 10.61 3.65 19.96
CA GLU A 594 10.32 4.83 19.16
C GLU A 594 11.60 5.46 18.59
N LYS A 595 12.61 5.67 19.44
CA LYS A 595 13.91 6.23 19.01
C LYS A 595 14.56 5.38 17.92
N LYS A 596 14.56 4.05 18.09
CA LYS A 596 15.10 3.10 17.09
C LYS A 596 14.31 3.12 15.79
N GLY A 597 12.98 3.11 15.85
CA GLY A 597 12.12 3.17 14.69
C GLY A 597 12.26 4.47 13.90
N LYS A 598 12.34 5.61 14.58
CA LYS A 598 12.62 6.92 13.97
C LYS A 598 13.99 6.94 13.27
N ALA A 599 15.04 6.44 13.93
CA ALA A 599 16.38 6.34 13.34
C ALA A 599 16.37 5.44 12.10
N TYR A 600 15.70 4.28 12.17
CA TYR A 600 15.62 3.35 11.06
C TYR A 600 14.91 3.96 9.85
N LEU A 601 13.76 4.63 10.04
CA LEU A 601 13.06 5.31 8.95
C LEU A 601 13.87 6.46 8.36
N GLN A 602 14.55 7.26 9.19
CA GLN A 602 15.38 8.39 8.74
C GLN A 602 16.52 7.90 7.84
N VAL A 603 17.24 6.85 8.26
CA VAL A 603 18.34 6.26 7.48
C VAL A 603 17.82 5.63 6.18
N LEU A 604 16.72 4.85 6.26
CA LEU A 604 16.09 4.25 5.11
C LEU A 604 15.70 5.29 4.06
N PHE A 605 15.09 6.41 4.48
CA PHE A 605 14.62 7.41 3.53
C PHE A 605 15.77 8.25 2.96
N ASN A 606 16.84 8.46 3.71
CA ASN A 606 18.08 9.05 3.18
C ASN A 606 18.73 8.15 2.13
N ASP A 607 18.79 6.85 2.35
CA ASP A 607 19.24 5.88 1.34
C ASP A 607 18.36 5.94 0.09
N TYR A 608 17.02 5.91 0.27
CA TYR A 608 16.06 6.02 -0.83
C TYR A 608 16.24 7.29 -1.67
N LEU A 609 16.54 8.43 -1.07
CA LEU A 609 16.76 9.69 -1.80
C LEU A 609 18.09 9.70 -2.59
N LYS A 610 19.11 9.03 -2.07
CA LYS A 610 20.43 8.95 -2.73
C LYS A 610 20.44 8.03 -3.96
N ARG A 611 19.51 7.04 -3.98
CA ARG A 611 19.31 6.17 -5.14
C ARG A 611 18.58 6.94 -6.24
#